data_573aa2c802a0df676a03be835406fa42
#
_entry.id   573aa2c802a0df676a03be835406fa42
#
_cell.length_a   1.000
_cell.length_b   1.000
_cell.length_c   1.000
_cell.angle_alpha   90.00
_cell.angle_beta   90.00
_cell.angle_gamma   90.00
#
_symmetry.space_group_name_H-M   'P 1'
#
loop_
_entity.id
_entity.type
_entity.pdbx_description
1 polymer ?
#
loop_
_entity_poly.entity_id
_entity_poly.type
_entity_poly.pdbx_seq_one_letter_code
_entity_poly.pdbx_strand_id
1 'polypeptide(L)'
;MNLLFVADPLSSFKIYKDTSFAMMRAAQSRGHQISVCEPQHISWLCGGLVQAHGSSIGLTGDAEVWYQTQSEWLRPLREFDAIVMRKDPPFDSEFFYATHLLEQAEREGARVFNKPRALRDHPEKLAILEFPQFIGATLVTRSAQDVRRFHAQHQDIILKPLDGMGGMGIFRVRPDGLNLGAIIETLNKEGAQTLMVQKFLPAIAQGDKRVLVIGGKPVPFSLARIPQGSEVRGNLAVGGKGVAQPLSERDRFIAESLGPVLAARGLLLVGLDVIGDSLTEINVTSPTCFQEIFDQTGFDVAAMFMDALELSLKP
;
A
#
# COMPACT_ATOMS: atom_id res chain seq x y z
N MET A 1 -7.95 15.26 -18.54
CA MET A 1 -7.15 14.03 -18.80
C MET A 1 -8.07 12.83 -18.75
N ASN A 2 -7.66 11.75 -19.40
CA ASN A 2 -8.32 10.45 -19.32
C ASN A 2 -7.46 9.54 -18.41
N LEU A 3 -7.96 9.23 -17.21
CA LEU A 3 -7.25 8.46 -16.19
C LEU A 3 -7.80 7.03 -16.14
N LEU A 4 -6.92 6.04 -16.20
CA LEU A 4 -7.28 4.65 -15.99
C LEU A 4 -6.90 4.20 -14.58
N PHE A 5 -7.85 3.70 -13.82
CA PHE A 5 -7.60 3.01 -12.55
C PHE A 5 -7.64 1.50 -12.80
N VAL A 6 -6.51 0.84 -12.55
CA VAL A 6 -6.42 -0.62 -12.52
C VAL A 6 -6.62 -1.04 -11.07
N ALA A 7 -7.80 -1.58 -10.75
CA ALA A 7 -8.25 -1.77 -9.38
C ALA A 7 -9.04 -3.08 -9.20
N ASP A 8 -9.46 -3.34 -7.99
CA ASP A 8 -10.42 -4.40 -7.67
C ASP A 8 -11.81 -4.08 -8.26
N PRO A 9 -12.73 -5.05 -8.33
CA PRO A 9 -14.09 -4.81 -8.79
C PRO A 9 -14.74 -3.66 -8.04
N LEU A 10 -15.32 -2.69 -8.76
CA LEU A 10 -15.96 -1.50 -8.14
C LEU A 10 -17.05 -1.86 -7.13
N SER A 11 -17.72 -3.02 -7.31
CA SER A 11 -18.72 -3.54 -6.38
C SER A 11 -18.15 -3.90 -4.99
N SER A 12 -16.83 -4.07 -4.88
CA SER A 12 -16.15 -4.34 -3.59
C SER A 12 -15.79 -3.08 -2.81
N PHE A 13 -15.90 -1.90 -3.43
CA PHE A 13 -15.48 -0.63 -2.81
C PHE A 13 -16.40 -0.24 -1.65
N LYS A 14 -15.78 0.04 -0.53
CA LYS A 14 -16.45 0.67 0.63
C LYS A 14 -16.21 2.16 0.57
N ILE A 15 -16.99 2.88 -0.26
CA ILE A 15 -16.73 4.26 -0.65
C ILE A 15 -16.53 5.25 0.51
N TYR A 16 -17.11 4.95 1.69
CA TYR A 16 -16.95 5.80 2.88
C TYR A 16 -15.51 5.81 3.45
N LYS A 17 -14.66 4.88 3.03
CA LYS A 17 -13.25 4.80 3.44
C LYS A 17 -12.28 4.44 2.30
N ASP A 18 -12.79 4.22 1.10
CA ASP A 18 -11.97 3.79 -0.04
C ASP A 18 -11.11 4.95 -0.57
N THR A 19 -9.81 4.71 -0.62
CA THR A 19 -8.84 5.69 -1.10
C THR A 19 -8.87 5.85 -2.62
N SER A 20 -9.11 4.77 -3.37
CA SER A 20 -9.22 4.84 -4.83
C SER A 20 -10.48 5.61 -5.25
N PHE A 21 -11.59 5.43 -4.50
CA PHE A 21 -12.78 6.26 -4.67
C PHE A 21 -12.50 7.75 -4.38
N ALA A 22 -11.74 8.06 -3.32
CA ALA A 22 -11.37 9.45 -3.03
C ALA A 22 -10.53 10.06 -4.16
N MET A 23 -9.59 9.31 -4.75
CA MET A 23 -8.82 9.73 -5.92
C MET A 23 -9.73 9.96 -7.14
N MET A 24 -10.64 9.03 -7.44
CA MET A 24 -11.61 9.18 -8.53
C MET A 24 -12.48 10.42 -8.36
N ARG A 25 -12.97 10.67 -7.14
CA ARG A 25 -13.77 11.87 -6.82
C ARG A 25 -12.98 13.16 -7.04
N ALA A 26 -11.73 13.21 -6.59
CA ALA A 26 -10.85 14.35 -6.82
C ALA A 26 -10.54 14.53 -8.32
N ALA A 27 -10.35 13.46 -9.06
CA ALA A 27 -10.14 13.49 -10.51
C ALA A 27 -11.37 14.05 -11.23
N GLN A 28 -12.57 13.54 -10.92
CA GLN A 28 -13.81 14.02 -11.54
C GLN A 28 -14.09 15.49 -11.22
N SER A 29 -13.84 15.94 -9.98
CA SER A 29 -14.02 17.34 -9.59
C SER A 29 -13.13 18.32 -10.38
N ARG A 30 -12.01 17.83 -10.92
CA ARG A 30 -11.07 18.55 -11.80
C ARG A 30 -11.42 18.43 -13.30
N GLY A 31 -12.52 17.77 -13.63
CA GLY A 31 -12.95 17.55 -15.02
C GLY A 31 -12.18 16.45 -15.75
N HIS A 32 -11.51 15.54 -15.02
CA HIS A 32 -10.87 14.40 -15.64
C HIS A 32 -11.88 13.29 -15.91
N GLN A 33 -11.69 12.56 -17.00
CA GLN A 33 -12.46 11.35 -17.32
C GLN A 33 -11.88 10.18 -16.54
N ILE A 34 -12.76 9.34 -15.98
CA ILE A 34 -12.40 8.17 -15.21
C ILE A 34 -12.72 6.93 -16.03
N SER A 35 -11.70 6.10 -16.21
CA SER A 35 -11.79 4.77 -16.76
C SER A 35 -11.32 3.75 -15.73
N VAL A 36 -11.90 2.55 -15.76
CA VAL A 36 -11.56 1.47 -14.83
C VAL A 36 -11.41 0.15 -15.54
N CYS A 37 -10.47 -0.66 -15.09
CA CYS A 37 -10.39 -2.07 -15.44
C CYS A 37 -9.81 -2.86 -14.27
N GLU A 38 -10.02 -4.18 -14.29
CA GLU A 38 -9.38 -5.10 -13.37
C GLU A 38 -8.09 -5.67 -14.00
N PRO A 39 -7.08 -6.08 -13.21
CA PRO A 39 -5.81 -6.59 -13.74
C PRO A 39 -5.97 -7.76 -14.72
N GLN A 40 -6.93 -8.65 -14.50
CA GLN A 40 -7.19 -9.80 -15.37
C GLN A 40 -7.76 -9.42 -16.76
N HIS A 41 -8.16 -8.17 -16.94
CA HIS A 41 -8.65 -7.66 -18.22
C HIS A 41 -7.54 -7.03 -19.07
N ILE A 42 -6.29 -7.03 -18.58
CA ILE A 42 -5.13 -6.56 -19.33
C ILE A 42 -4.57 -7.72 -20.16
N SER A 43 -4.31 -7.47 -21.41
CA SER A 43 -3.81 -8.49 -22.34
C SER A 43 -2.77 -7.92 -23.32
N TRP A 44 -1.94 -8.80 -23.84
CA TRP A 44 -0.97 -8.49 -24.90
C TRP A 44 -0.93 -9.61 -25.92
N LEU A 45 -1.03 -9.25 -27.20
CA LEU A 45 -0.84 -10.15 -28.32
C LEU A 45 0.48 -9.81 -29.02
N CYS A 46 1.25 -10.82 -29.39
CA CYS A 46 2.51 -10.63 -30.10
C CYS A 46 2.34 -9.76 -31.37
N GLY A 47 3.17 -8.70 -31.48
CA GLY A 47 3.07 -7.72 -32.56
C GLY A 47 2.00 -6.63 -32.35
N GLY A 48 1.21 -6.71 -31.29
CA GLY A 48 0.25 -5.68 -30.88
C GLY A 48 0.72 -4.87 -29.68
N LEU A 49 -0.19 -4.04 -29.19
CA LEU A 49 0.00 -3.22 -28.00
C LEU A 49 -0.63 -3.91 -26.79
N VAL A 50 -0.14 -3.57 -25.59
CA VAL A 50 -0.84 -3.91 -24.36
C VAL A 50 -2.15 -3.15 -24.33
N GLN A 51 -3.25 -3.87 -24.16
CA GLN A 51 -4.61 -3.33 -24.14
C GLN A 51 -5.38 -3.85 -22.93
N ALA A 52 -6.43 -3.16 -22.56
CA ALA A 52 -7.36 -3.63 -21.56
C ALA A 52 -8.81 -3.53 -22.06
N HIS A 53 -9.65 -4.44 -21.56
CA HIS A 53 -11.09 -4.29 -21.60
C HIS A 53 -11.54 -3.62 -20.29
N GLY A 54 -12.34 -2.57 -20.40
CA GLY A 54 -12.76 -1.80 -19.23
C GLY A 54 -13.94 -0.89 -19.51
N SER A 55 -14.23 0.01 -18.57
CA SER A 55 -15.37 0.91 -18.66
C SER A 55 -14.98 2.35 -18.33
N SER A 56 -15.56 3.30 -19.04
CA SER A 56 -15.59 4.69 -18.60
C SER A 56 -16.76 4.88 -17.64
N ILE A 57 -16.53 5.57 -16.53
CA ILE A 57 -17.53 5.75 -15.49
C ILE A 57 -17.68 7.22 -15.12
N GLY A 58 -18.87 7.58 -14.60
CA GLY A 58 -19.13 8.84 -13.93
C GLY A 58 -19.57 8.58 -12.50
N LEU A 59 -19.03 9.34 -11.55
CA LEU A 59 -19.48 9.28 -10.16
C LEU A 59 -20.77 10.09 -10.00
N THR A 60 -21.76 9.50 -9.35
CA THR A 60 -23.11 10.07 -9.23
C THR A 60 -23.28 11.00 -8.04
N GLY A 61 -22.46 10.83 -6.99
CA GLY A 61 -22.66 11.48 -5.69
C GLY A 61 -23.63 10.74 -4.76
N ASP A 62 -24.30 9.70 -5.24
CA ASP A 62 -25.15 8.84 -4.43
C ASP A 62 -24.32 7.76 -3.72
N ALA A 63 -24.68 7.40 -2.49
CA ALA A 63 -23.92 6.44 -1.70
C ALA A 63 -24.22 4.97 -2.07
N GLU A 64 -25.41 4.69 -2.60
CA GLU A 64 -25.82 3.32 -2.97
C GLU A 64 -25.47 3.02 -4.43
N VAL A 65 -25.73 3.99 -5.33
CA VAL A 65 -25.41 3.91 -6.76
C VAL A 65 -24.32 4.92 -7.08
N TRP A 66 -23.14 4.73 -6.51
CA TRP A 66 -22.07 5.72 -6.49
C TRP A 66 -21.39 5.97 -7.84
N TYR A 67 -21.58 5.11 -8.83
CA TYR A 67 -21.11 5.30 -10.20
C TYR A 67 -22.10 4.81 -11.24
N GLN A 68 -21.95 5.31 -12.46
CA GLN A 68 -22.65 4.85 -13.65
C GLN A 68 -21.64 4.54 -14.75
N THR A 69 -21.79 3.38 -15.39
CA THR A 69 -21.04 3.04 -16.60
C THR A 69 -21.55 3.88 -17.75
N GLN A 70 -20.66 4.64 -18.36
CA GLN A 70 -20.96 5.50 -19.52
C GLN A 70 -20.71 4.75 -20.85
N SER A 71 -19.63 3.98 -20.90
CA SER A 71 -19.28 3.16 -22.06
C SER A 71 -18.33 2.03 -21.65
N GLU A 72 -18.39 0.93 -22.38
CA GLU A 72 -17.37 -0.12 -22.36
C GLU A 72 -16.40 0.06 -23.52
N TRP A 73 -15.17 -0.37 -23.33
CA TRP A 73 -14.12 -0.19 -24.32
C TRP A 73 -13.08 -1.33 -24.28
N LEU A 74 -12.41 -1.55 -25.42
CA LEU A 74 -11.17 -2.30 -25.56
C LEU A 74 -10.14 -1.34 -26.17
N ARG A 75 -9.13 -0.93 -25.41
CA ARG A 75 -8.21 0.12 -25.82
C ARG A 75 -6.76 -0.19 -25.42
N PRO A 76 -5.78 0.25 -26.23
CA PRO A 76 -4.37 0.27 -25.85
C PRO A 76 -4.14 1.14 -24.62
N LEU A 77 -3.33 0.63 -23.68
CA LEU A 77 -3.04 1.35 -22.42
C LEU A 77 -2.34 2.69 -22.64
N ARG A 78 -1.55 2.81 -23.70
CA ARG A 78 -0.85 4.08 -24.05
C ARG A 78 -1.79 5.24 -24.42
N GLU A 79 -3.07 4.97 -24.66
CA GLU A 79 -4.04 6.02 -24.99
C GLU A 79 -4.59 6.75 -23.77
N PHE A 80 -4.29 6.28 -22.56
CA PHE A 80 -4.61 6.97 -21.32
C PHE A 80 -3.51 7.96 -20.94
N ASP A 81 -3.90 9.13 -20.43
CA ASP A 81 -2.95 10.15 -19.97
C ASP A 81 -2.16 9.66 -18.76
N ALA A 82 -2.80 8.91 -17.86
CA ALA A 82 -2.15 8.22 -16.76
C ALA A 82 -2.91 6.95 -16.37
N ILE A 83 -2.17 5.97 -15.90
CA ILE A 83 -2.68 4.70 -15.37
C ILE A 83 -2.28 4.64 -13.89
N VAL A 84 -3.25 4.48 -13.02
CA VAL A 84 -3.04 4.38 -11.58
C VAL A 84 -3.28 2.94 -11.16
N MET A 85 -2.22 2.23 -10.75
CA MET A 85 -2.33 0.86 -10.24
C MET A 85 -2.81 0.90 -8.80
N ARG A 86 -4.03 0.42 -8.57
CA ARG A 86 -4.71 0.45 -7.27
C ARG A 86 -5.28 -0.90 -6.85
N LYS A 87 -4.82 -1.98 -7.48
CA LYS A 87 -5.14 -3.34 -7.04
C LYS A 87 -4.63 -3.54 -5.61
N ASP A 88 -5.51 -3.99 -4.74
CA ASP A 88 -5.15 -4.32 -3.36
C ASP A 88 -4.24 -5.55 -3.28
N PRO A 89 -3.36 -5.65 -2.28
CA PRO A 89 -2.64 -6.90 -2.01
C PRO A 89 -3.61 -8.10 -1.82
N PRO A 90 -3.13 -9.34 -1.91
CA PRO A 90 -1.72 -9.74 -1.83
C PRO A 90 -0.94 -9.47 -3.11
N PHE A 91 0.37 -9.23 -2.97
CA PHE A 91 1.30 -9.21 -4.09
C PHE A 91 1.65 -10.66 -4.45
N ASP A 92 0.70 -11.32 -5.11
CA ASP A 92 0.80 -12.69 -5.58
C ASP A 92 1.34 -12.79 -7.01
N SER A 93 1.31 -13.98 -7.59
CA SER A 93 1.76 -14.21 -8.97
C SER A 93 0.97 -13.40 -9.99
N GLU A 94 -0.34 -13.25 -9.79
CA GLU A 94 -1.21 -12.50 -10.71
C GLU A 94 -0.93 -11.00 -10.64
N PHE A 95 -0.71 -10.45 -9.43
CA PHE A 95 -0.25 -9.07 -9.27
C PHE A 95 1.11 -8.87 -9.96
N PHE A 96 2.06 -9.80 -9.74
CA PHE A 96 3.38 -9.78 -10.37
C PHE A 96 3.27 -9.79 -11.91
N TYR A 97 2.44 -10.66 -12.50
CA TYR A 97 2.26 -10.72 -13.96
C TYR A 97 1.61 -9.44 -14.49
N ALA A 98 0.60 -8.89 -13.81
CA ALA A 98 0.00 -7.62 -14.19
C ALA A 98 1.04 -6.49 -14.24
N THR A 99 1.99 -6.44 -13.28
CA THR A 99 3.07 -5.44 -13.31
C THR A 99 3.99 -5.60 -14.53
N HIS A 100 4.21 -6.81 -15.04
CA HIS A 100 4.99 -7.01 -16.27
C HIS A 100 4.26 -6.53 -17.52
N LEU A 101 2.93 -6.75 -17.61
CA LEU A 101 2.13 -6.21 -18.70
C LEU A 101 2.09 -4.68 -18.65
N LEU A 102 1.94 -4.09 -17.46
CA LEU A 102 1.98 -2.64 -17.29
C LEU A 102 3.37 -2.05 -17.63
N GLU A 103 4.47 -2.73 -17.31
CA GLU A 103 5.81 -2.30 -17.71
C GLU A 103 6.01 -2.40 -19.23
N GLN A 104 5.41 -3.40 -19.89
CA GLN A 104 5.41 -3.46 -21.34
C GLN A 104 4.61 -2.28 -21.93
N ALA A 105 3.46 -1.94 -21.33
CA ALA A 105 2.71 -0.75 -21.73
C ALA A 105 3.54 0.55 -21.57
N GLU A 106 4.38 0.67 -20.51
CA GLU A 106 5.30 1.81 -20.38
C GLU A 106 6.31 1.88 -21.54
N ARG A 107 6.86 0.75 -21.99
CA ARG A 107 7.75 0.71 -23.17
C ARG A 107 7.03 1.14 -24.46
N GLU A 108 5.71 0.99 -24.49
CA GLU A 108 4.83 1.41 -25.59
C GLU A 108 4.36 2.87 -25.46
N GLY A 109 4.76 3.58 -24.39
CA GLY A 109 4.47 4.99 -24.13
C GLY A 109 3.39 5.29 -23.11
N ALA A 110 2.84 4.27 -22.42
CA ALA A 110 1.94 4.49 -21.30
C ALA A 110 2.68 5.09 -20.08
N ARG A 111 1.95 5.79 -19.22
CA ARG A 111 2.47 6.37 -17.96
C ARG A 111 1.77 5.73 -16.78
N VAL A 112 2.46 4.86 -16.06
CA VAL A 112 1.91 4.05 -14.96
C VAL A 112 2.42 4.54 -13.61
N PHE A 113 1.53 4.66 -12.63
CA PHE A 113 1.77 5.11 -11.24
C PHE A 113 1.13 4.14 -10.23
N ASN A 114 1.85 3.58 -9.23
CA ASN A 114 3.31 3.60 -9.12
C ASN A 114 3.93 2.83 -10.29
N LYS A 115 5.21 3.12 -10.61
CA LYS A 115 5.90 2.40 -11.69
C LYS A 115 5.90 0.89 -11.44
N PRO A 116 5.54 0.08 -12.44
CA PRO A 116 5.40 -1.38 -12.27
C PRO A 116 6.68 -2.05 -11.78
N ARG A 117 7.84 -1.61 -12.27
CA ARG A 117 9.14 -2.11 -11.82
C ARG A 117 9.38 -1.77 -10.34
N ALA A 118 9.06 -0.54 -9.93
CA ALA A 118 9.24 -0.12 -8.55
C ALA A 118 8.34 -0.91 -7.58
N LEU A 119 7.12 -1.29 -8.00
CA LEU A 119 6.26 -2.17 -7.21
C LEU A 119 6.92 -3.54 -6.95
N ARG A 120 7.57 -4.12 -7.97
CA ARG A 120 8.29 -5.41 -7.83
C ARG A 120 9.56 -5.28 -6.99
N ASP A 121 10.29 -4.19 -7.14
CA ASP A 121 11.57 -3.96 -6.46
C ASP A 121 11.40 -3.60 -4.97
N HIS A 122 10.15 -3.30 -4.52
CA HIS A 122 9.85 -2.90 -3.14
C HIS A 122 8.80 -3.82 -2.48
N PRO A 123 9.11 -5.11 -2.21
CA PRO A 123 8.23 -5.93 -1.38
C PRO A 123 8.03 -5.25 -0.03
N GLU A 124 6.79 -4.93 0.33
CA GLU A 124 6.43 -3.92 1.33
C GLU A 124 7.11 -4.09 2.70
N LYS A 125 7.25 -5.34 3.16
CA LYS A 125 7.96 -5.63 4.42
C LYS A 125 9.48 -5.66 4.27
N LEU A 126 10.00 -6.08 3.11
CA LEU A 126 11.44 -6.18 2.88
C LEU A 126 12.07 -4.85 2.49
N ALA A 127 11.32 -3.93 1.89
CA ALA A 127 11.84 -2.62 1.47
C ALA A 127 12.43 -1.80 2.64
N ILE A 128 11.99 -2.05 3.87
CA ILE A 128 12.56 -1.39 5.06
C ILE A 128 14.04 -1.74 5.30
N LEU A 129 14.53 -2.87 4.79
CA LEU A 129 15.91 -3.32 5.00
C LEU A 129 16.94 -2.38 4.35
N GLU A 130 16.51 -1.57 3.37
CA GLU A 130 17.35 -0.54 2.77
C GLU A 130 17.55 0.68 3.70
N PHE A 131 16.78 0.79 4.77
CA PHE A 131 16.78 1.93 5.69
C PHE A 131 17.03 1.49 7.14
N PRO A 132 18.15 0.78 7.41
CA PRO A 132 18.40 0.17 8.73
C PRO A 132 18.45 1.18 9.89
N GLN A 133 18.72 2.46 9.59
CA GLN A 133 18.74 3.54 10.58
C GLN A 133 17.34 3.91 11.10
N PHE A 134 16.28 3.43 10.46
CA PHE A 134 14.89 3.74 10.83
C PHE A 134 14.13 2.54 11.39
N ILE A 135 14.70 1.33 11.36
CA ILE A 135 14.03 0.11 11.80
C ILE A 135 14.54 -0.37 13.16
N GLY A 136 13.67 -1.06 13.90
CA GLY A 136 14.07 -1.80 15.09
C GLY A 136 14.80 -3.11 14.76
N ALA A 137 15.22 -3.84 15.79
CA ALA A 137 15.82 -5.16 15.58
C ALA A 137 14.90 -6.04 14.74
N THR A 138 15.41 -6.49 13.60
CA THR A 138 14.68 -7.22 12.56
C THR A 138 15.53 -8.38 12.06
N LEU A 139 14.90 -9.53 11.87
CA LEU A 139 15.47 -10.74 11.27
C LEU A 139 14.55 -11.20 10.15
N VAL A 140 15.12 -11.55 9.00
CA VAL A 140 14.42 -12.20 7.89
C VAL A 140 15.06 -13.56 7.68
N THR A 141 14.31 -14.64 7.86
CA THR A 141 14.82 -16.00 7.79
C THR A 141 13.72 -17.02 7.52
N ARG A 142 14.10 -18.22 7.12
CA ARG A 142 13.24 -19.41 7.16
C ARG A 142 13.72 -20.46 8.18
N SER A 143 14.81 -20.16 8.90
CA SER A 143 15.42 -21.06 9.89
C SER A 143 14.72 -20.92 11.25
N ALA A 144 14.12 -22.00 11.72
CA ALA A 144 13.52 -22.05 13.05
C ALA A 144 14.56 -21.79 14.17
N GLN A 145 15.82 -22.22 13.97
CA GLN A 145 16.90 -21.99 14.93
C GLN A 145 17.23 -20.50 15.07
N ASP A 146 17.26 -19.78 13.95
CA ASP A 146 17.54 -18.33 13.96
C ASP A 146 16.43 -17.57 14.68
N VAL A 147 15.17 -17.94 14.43
CA VAL A 147 14.03 -17.35 15.16
C VAL A 147 14.14 -17.59 16.66
N ARG A 148 14.49 -18.81 17.09
CA ARG A 148 14.67 -19.13 18.52
C ARG A 148 15.81 -18.33 19.13
N ARG A 149 16.94 -18.15 18.42
CA ARG A 149 18.06 -17.30 18.88
C ARG A 149 17.62 -15.83 19.00
N PHE A 150 16.87 -15.32 18.03
CA PHE A 150 16.35 -13.96 18.06
C PHE A 150 15.38 -13.76 19.23
N HIS A 151 14.48 -14.73 19.50
CA HIS A 151 13.61 -14.69 20.66
C HIS A 151 14.39 -14.73 21.97
N ALA A 152 15.39 -15.57 22.11
CA ALA A 152 16.24 -15.64 23.30
C ALA A 152 16.95 -14.29 23.58
N GLN A 153 17.35 -13.57 22.52
CA GLN A 153 18.02 -12.26 22.64
C GLN A 153 17.05 -11.12 22.96
N HIS A 154 15.87 -11.09 22.34
CA HIS A 154 14.94 -9.94 22.38
C HIS A 154 13.72 -10.19 23.26
N GLN A 155 13.44 -11.41 23.69
CA GLN A 155 12.42 -11.85 24.62
C GLN A 155 10.97 -11.67 24.10
N ASP A 156 10.58 -10.47 23.70
CA ASP A 156 9.24 -10.13 23.20
C ASP A 156 9.35 -9.78 21.71
N ILE A 157 8.76 -10.60 20.87
CA ILE A 157 8.93 -10.51 19.42
C ILE A 157 7.61 -10.61 18.67
N ILE A 158 7.61 -10.08 17.46
CA ILE A 158 6.54 -10.23 16.46
C ILE A 158 7.06 -11.10 15.33
N LEU A 159 6.29 -12.11 14.93
CA LEU A 159 6.51 -12.89 13.73
C LEU A 159 5.42 -12.55 12.70
N LYS A 160 5.79 -12.39 11.45
CA LYS A 160 4.84 -12.09 10.36
C LYS A 160 5.29 -12.70 9.03
N PRO A 161 4.34 -13.14 8.16
CA PRO A 161 4.65 -13.54 6.79
C PRO A 161 5.06 -12.30 5.98
N LEU A 162 5.80 -12.49 4.88
CA LEU A 162 6.26 -11.38 4.03
C LEU A 162 5.16 -10.86 3.11
N ASP A 163 4.27 -11.73 2.67
CA ASP A 163 3.20 -11.48 1.70
C ASP A 163 1.82 -11.21 2.32
N GLY A 164 1.70 -11.26 3.65
CA GLY A 164 0.45 -10.99 4.36
C GLY A 164 0.08 -9.51 4.37
N MET A 165 -1.23 -9.22 4.32
CA MET A 165 -1.82 -7.89 4.39
C MET A 165 -2.81 -7.76 5.55
N GLY A 166 -3.20 -6.51 5.90
CA GLY A 166 -4.29 -6.26 6.86
C GLY A 166 -4.06 -6.81 8.27
N GLY A 167 -2.83 -7.19 8.62
CA GLY A 167 -2.49 -7.79 9.91
C GLY A 167 -2.67 -9.30 9.98
N MET A 168 -2.99 -9.97 8.87
CA MET A 168 -3.10 -11.44 8.84
C MET A 168 -1.75 -12.11 9.12
N GLY A 169 -1.78 -13.17 9.92
CA GLY A 169 -0.59 -13.96 10.22
C GLY A 169 0.45 -13.26 11.11
N ILE A 170 0.08 -12.17 11.78
CA ILE A 170 0.95 -11.50 12.76
C ILE A 170 0.76 -12.14 14.13
N PHE A 171 1.86 -12.64 14.70
CA PHE A 171 1.88 -13.26 16.02
C PHE A 171 2.88 -12.56 16.93
N ARG A 172 2.46 -12.28 18.18
CA ARG A 172 3.36 -11.86 19.24
C ARG A 172 3.74 -13.06 20.10
N VAL A 173 5.02 -13.22 20.34
CA VAL A 173 5.57 -14.20 21.26
C VAL A 173 6.28 -13.46 22.40
N ARG A 174 5.75 -13.66 23.61
CA ARG A 174 6.25 -13.04 24.85
C ARG A 174 7.48 -13.80 25.38
N PRO A 175 8.13 -13.31 26.48
CA PRO A 175 9.32 -13.94 27.04
C PRO A 175 9.17 -15.41 27.44
N ASP A 176 7.95 -15.84 27.76
CA ASP A 176 7.65 -17.25 28.08
C ASP A 176 7.79 -18.21 26.88
N GLY A 177 7.84 -17.66 25.66
CA GLY A 177 7.96 -18.44 24.44
C GLY A 177 6.76 -19.32 24.11
N LEU A 178 5.59 -19.06 24.73
CA LEU A 178 4.38 -19.86 24.53
C LEU A 178 4.03 -19.95 23.03
N ASN A 179 3.85 -21.17 22.55
CA ASN A 179 3.51 -21.49 21.16
C ASN A 179 4.57 -21.11 20.10
N LEU A 180 5.79 -20.66 20.47
CA LEU A 180 6.81 -20.23 19.50
C LEU A 180 7.07 -21.30 18.43
N GLY A 181 7.16 -22.59 18.82
CA GLY A 181 7.36 -23.69 17.88
C GLY A 181 6.26 -23.80 16.84
N ALA A 182 5.00 -23.87 17.29
CA ALA A 182 3.85 -23.99 16.41
C ALA A 182 3.68 -22.76 15.48
N ILE A 183 3.98 -21.55 15.98
CA ILE A 183 3.93 -20.33 15.20
C ILE A 183 4.98 -20.35 14.09
N ILE A 184 6.22 -20.79 14.40
CA ILE A 184 7.28 -20.93 13.40
C ILE A 184 6.86 -21.92 12.31
N GLU A 185 6.41 -23.11 12.69
CA GLU A 185 5.97 -24.17 11.76
C GLU A 185 4.85 -23.68 10.84
N THR A 186 3.89 -22.96 11.40
CA THR A 186 2.75 -22.38 10.65
C THR A 186 3.23 -21.35 9.62
N LEU A 187 4.13 -20.44 10.02
CA LEU A 187 4.55 -19.33 9.17
C LEU A 187 5.63 -19.72 8.16
N ASN A 188 6.59 -20.56 8.57
CA ASN A 188 7.68 -20.95 7.68
C ASN A 188 7.41 -22.21 6.86
N LYS A 189 6.25 -22.88 7.10
CA LYS A 189 5.87 -24.13 6.43
C LYS A 189 7.02 -25.12 6.40
N GLU A 190 7.52 -25.49 7.57
CA GLU A 190 8.64 -26.42 7.74
C GLU A 190 9.93 -25.96 7.01
N GLY A 191 10.18 -24.67 6.96
CA GLY A 191 11.34 -24.07 6.31
C GLY A 191 11.17 -23.77 4.81
N ALA A 192 9.99 -24.00 4.25
CA ALA A 192 9.70 -23.69 2.85
C ALA A 192 9.46 -22.20 2.60
N GLN A 193 8.99 -21.45 3.61
CA GLN A 193 8.69 -20.02 3.48
C GLN A 193 9.56 -19.15 4.39
N THR A 194 9.98 -18.01 3.86
CA THR A 194 10.67 -16.97 4.61
C THR A 194 9.66 -16.14 5.41
N LEU A 195 10.03 -15.81 6.63
CA LEU A 195 9.24 -14.94 7.52
C LEU A 195 10.10 -13.78 8.04
N MET A 196 9.45 -12.75 8.54
CA MET A 196 10.09 -11.64 9.24
C MET A 196 9.82 -11.75 10.74
N VAL A 197 10.85 -11.52 11.54
CA VAL A 197 10.78 -11.43 12.99
C VAL A 197 11.28 -10.05 13.41
N GLN A 198 10.53 -9.37 14.26
CA GLN A 198 10.90 -8.06 14.79
C GLN A 198 10.76 -8.04 16.31
N LYS A 199 11.61 -7.25 16.98
CA LYS A 199 11.40 -6.95 18.39
C LYS A 199 10.05 -6.26 18.55
N PHE A 200 9.26 -6.70 19.53
CA PHE A 200 8.00 -6.06 19.88
C PHE A 200 8.21 -4.60 20.30
N LEU A 201 7.41 -3.71 19.77
CA LEU A 201 7.45 -2.28 20.09
C LEU A 201 6.24 -1.93 20.97
N PRO A 202 6.43 -1.67 22.27
CA PRO A 202 5.33 -1.34 23.19
C PRO A 202 4.54 -0.09 22.77
N ALA A 203 5.18 0.81 22.00
CA ALA A 203 4.54 2.01 21.44
C ALA A 203 3.35 1.72 20.51
N ILE A 204 3.14 0.45 20.11
CA ILE A 204 1.93 0.03 19.38
C ILE A 204 0.64 0.38 20.15
N ALA A 205 0.69 0.48 21.47
CA ALA A 205 -0.44 0.91 22.29
C ALA A 205 -0.92 2.35 21.95
N GLN A 206 -0.04 3.17 21.38
CA GLN A 206 -0.33 4.52 20.88
C GLN A 206 -0.73 4.51 19.39
N GLY A 207 -0.63 3.37 18.73
CA GLY A 207 -1.00 3.13 17.34
C GLY A 207 0.17 2.82 16.43
N ASP A 208 -0.15 2.10 15.38
CA ASP A 208 0.65 1.93 14.18
C ASP A 208 0.30 3.07 13.22
N LYS A 209 1.20 4.03 13.04
CA LYS A 209 0.93 5.26 12.29
C LYS A 209 1.14 5.04 10.80
N ARG A 210 0.08 5.25 9.98
CA ARG A 210 0.20 5.38 8.53
C ARG A 210 0.62 6.81 8.20
N VAL A 211 1.83 6.98 7.75
CA VAL A 211 2.39 8.24 7.23
C VAL A 211 2.40 8.16 5.71
N LEU A 212 1.62 9.01 5.04
CA LEU A 212 1.54 9.02 3.59
C LEU A 212 2.59 9.96 2.99
N VAL A 213 3.24 9.50 1.92
CA VAL A 213 4.21 10.27 1.13
C VAL A 213 3.72 10.31 -0.32
N ILE A 214 3.54 11.50 -0.88
CA ILE A 214 3.00 11.74 -2.22
C ILE A 214 3.97 12.63 -2.99
N GLY A 215 4.43 12.15 -4.14
CA GLY A 215 5.42 12.89 -4.94
C GLY A 215 6.70 13.20 -4.16
N GLY A 216 7.09 12.33 -3.24
CA GLY A 216 8.25 12.51 -2.36
C GLY A 216 8.04 13.43 -1.17
N LYS A 217 6.84 13.98 -0.97
CA LYS A 217 6.51 14.89 0.14
C LYS A 217 5.55 14.24 1.13
N PRO A 218 5.78 14.34 2.44
CA PRO A 218 4.86 13.80 3.43
C PRO A 218 3.54 14.59 3.46
N VAL A 219 2.43 13.87 3.63
CA VAL A 219 1.16 14.45 4.06
C VAL A 219 1.34 14.97 5.48
N PRO A 220 0.85 16.18 5.85
CA PRO A 220 1.12 16.79 7.16
C PRO A 220 0.50 16.05 8.35
N PHE A 221 -0.36 15.07 8.09
CA PHE A 221 -1.03 14.24 9.09
C PHE A 221 -0.72 12.76 8.87
N SER A 222 -0.65 12.00 9.96
CA SER A 222 -0.66 10.54 9.96
C SER A 222 -1.97 10.01 10.52
N LEU A 223 -2.31 8.76 10.19
CA LEU A 223 -3.40 8.05 10.84
C LEU A 223 -2.84 7.02 11.81
N ALA A 224 -2.93 7.27 13.11
CA ALA A 224 -2.61 6.28 14.14
C ALA A 224 -3.73 5.24 14.20
N ARG A 225 -3.39 3.98 13.91
CA ARG A 225 -4.28 2.83 13.95
C ARG A 225 -4.07 2.13 15.29
N ILE A 226 -4.95 2.41 16.24
CA ILE A 226 -4.82 2.00 17.64
C ILE A 226 -5.48 0.64 17.83
N PRO A 227 -4.75 -0.39 18.31
CA PRO A 227 -5.33 -1.68 18.67
C PRO A 227 -6.48 -1.55 19.67
N GLN A 228 -7.47 -2.41 19.56
CA GLN A 228 -8.63 -2.41 20.45
C GLN A 228 -8.73 -3.72 21.26
N GLY A 229 -9.19 -3.62 22.50
CA GLY A 229 -9.37 -4.78 23.38
C GLY A 229 -8.05 -5.51 23.66
N SER A 230 -8.02 -6.82 23.44
CA SER A 230 -6.82 -7.67 23.60
C SER A 230 -5.97 -7.82 22.35
N GLU A 231 -6.33 -7.13 21.26
CA GLU A 231 -5.63 -7.20 19.99
C GLU A 231 -4.26 -6.46 20.09
N VAL A 232 -3.26 -6.99 19.39
CA VAL A 232 -1.92 -6.36 19.28
C VAL A 232 -1.71 -5.69 17.92
N ARG A 233 -2.65 -5.83 16.98
CA ARG A 233 -2.59 -5.29 15.64
C ARG A 233 -3.41 -4.02 15.54
N GLY A 234 -2.82 -2.95 15.02
CA GLY A 234 -3.52 -1.67 14.81
C GLY A 234 -4.31 -1.58 13.50
N ASN A 235 -4.18 -2.54 12.59
CA ASN A 235 -4.79 -2.48 11.26
C ASN A 235 -6.32 -2.26 11.32
N LEU A 236 -6.84 -1.29 10.54
CA LEU A 236 -8.28 -1.01 10.49
C LEU A 236 -9.11 -2.22 10.04
N ALA A 237 -8.53 -3.10 9.23
CA ALA A 237 -9.19 -4.32 8.75
C ALA A 237 -9.53 -5.31 9.86
N VAL A 238 -8.81 -5.28 10.98
CA VAL A 238 -9.02 -6.13 12.16
C VAL A 238 -9.63 -5.37 13.35
N GLY A 239 -10.26 -4.22 13.09
CA GLY A 239 -10.99 -3.44 14.09
C GLY A 239 -10.18 -2.39 14.83
N GLY A 240 -8.99 -2.05 14.37
CA GLY A 240 -8.21 -0.92 14.90
C GLY A 240 -8.98 0.40 14.76
N LYS A 241 -8.81 1.31 15.73
CA LYS A 241 -9.40 2.65 15.69
C LYS A 241 -8.42 3.62 15.03
N GLY A 242 -8.84 4.24 13.93
CA GLY A 242 -8.07 5.28 13.24
C GLY A 242 -8.23 6.65 13.92
N VAL A 243 -7.10 7.28 14.27
CA VAL A 243 -7.05 8.64 14.82
C VAL A 243 -6.04 9.43 14.01
N ALA A 244 -6.52 10.46 13.29
CA ALA A 244 -5.66 11.37 12.55
C ALA A 244 -4.96 12.33 13.53
N GLN A 245 -3.66 12.58 13.29
CA GLN A 245 -2.85 13.47 14.11
C GLN A 245 -1.77 14.14 13.26
N PRO A 246 -1.28 15.33 13.64
CA PRO A 246 -0.11 15.94 12.99
C PRO A 246 1.09 15.00 13.04
N LEU A 247 1.95 15.07 12.04
CA LEU A 247 3.22 14.33 12.07
C LEU A 247 4.07 14.75 13.26
N SER A 248 4.58 13.77 14.02
CA SER A 248 5.66 14.05 14.96
C SER A 248 6.94 14.46 14.20
N GLU A 249 7.89 15.06 14.90
CA GLU A 249 9.21 15.39 14.32
C GLU A 249 9.90 14.13 13.75
N ARG A 250 9.77 13.01 14.45
CA ARG A 250 10.35 11.74 14.02
C ARG A 250 9.66 11.18 12.78
N ASP A 251 8.32 11.21 12.72
CA ASP A 251 7.57 10.77 11.55
C ASP A 251 7.93 11.60 10.32
N ARG A 252 8.00 12.92 10.50
CA ARG A 252 8.42 13.87 9.46
C ARG A 252 9.83 13.56 8.98
N PHE A 253 10.78 13.39 9.88
CA PHE A 253 12.17 13.09 9.56
C PHE A 253 12.31 11.79 8.76
N ILE A 254 11.60 10.72 9.15
CA ILE A 254 11.56 9.45 8.39
C ILE A 254 10.99 9.71 7.00
N ALA A 255 9.84 10.36 6.90
CA ALA A 255 9.15 10.57 5.62
C ALA A 255 9.93 11.48 4.67
N GLU A 256 10.56 12.55 5.17
CA GLU A 256 11.40 13.46 4.37
C GLU A 256 12.72 12.80 3.95
N SER A 257 13.23 11.84 4.72
CA SER A 257 14.42 11.06 4.35
C SER A 257 14.14 10.03 3.25
N LEU A 258 13.01 9.33 3.35
CA LEU A 258 12.65 8.28 2.39
C LEU A 258 11.96 8.84 1.14
N GLY A 259 11.15 9.88 1.29
CA GLY A 259 10.29 10.39 0.25
C GLY A 259 10.99 10.67 -1.08
N PRO A 260 12.07 11.49 -1.10
CA PRO A 260 12.80 11.78 -2.34
C PRO A 260 13.40 10.54 -2.99
N VAL A 261 13.90 9.58 -2.20
CA VAL A 261 14.48 8.32 -2.70
C VAL A 261 13.41 7.47 -3.38
N LEU A 262 12.26 7.30 -2.73
CA LEU A 262 11.15 6.49 -3.24
C LEU A 262 10.51 7.15 -4.48
N ALA A 263 10.33 8.47 -4.47
CA ALA A 263 9.82 9.22 -5.62
C ALA A 263 10.75 9.11 -6.84
N ALA A 264 12.07 9.22 -6.65
CA ALA A 264 13.06 9.05 -7.73
C ALA A 264 13.01 7.66 -8.38
N ARG A 265 12.54 6.65 -7.64
CA ARG A 265 12.30 5.28 -8.15
C ARG A 265 10.97 5.13 -8.88
N GLY A 266 10.13 6.17 -8.90
CA GLY A 266 8.82 6.17 -9.55
C GLY A 266 7.67 5.72 -8.65
N LEU A 267 7.84 5.79 -7.33
CA LEU A 267 6.79 5.57 -6.34
C LEU A 267 6.13 6.92 -6.01
N LEU A 268 5.05 7.22 -6.71
CA LEU A 268 4.31 8.48 -6.56
C LEU A 268 3.56 8.53 -5.22
N LEU A 269 3.00 7.40 -4.79
CA LEU A 269 2.27 7.26 -3.53
C LEU A 269 2.84 6.11 -2.72
N VAL A 270 3.20 6.41 -1.47
CA VAL A 270 3.73 5.43 -0.52
C VAL A 270 3.07 5.63 0.84
N GLY A 271 2.81 4.54 1.55
CA GLY A 271 2.40 4.54 2.95
C GLY A 271 3.51 3.96 3.83
N LEU A 272 4.08 4.77 4.71
CA LEU A 272 5.04 4.32 5.70
C LEU A 272 4.30 3.94 6.99
N ASP A 273 4.53 2.74 7.49
CA ASP A 273 3.99 2.32 8.77
C ASP A 273 5.06 2.51 9.86
N VAL A 274 4.71 3.29 10.89
CA VAL A 274 5.65 3.70 11.95
C VAL A 274 5.05 3.42 13.32
N ILE A 275 5.74 2.62 14.13
CA ILE A 275 5.37 2.35 15.53
C ILE A 275 6.41 2.99 16.44
N GLY A 276 5.97 3.96 17.27
CA GLY A 276 6.90 4.80 18.02
C GLY A 276 7.83 5.56 17.05
N ASP A 277 9.12 5.26 17.12
CA ASP A 277 10.18 5.89 16.31
C ASP A 277 10.69 4.97 15.18
N SER A 278 10.06 3.80 15.00
CA SER A 278 10.55 2.74 14.12
C SER A 278 9.64 2.52 12.92
N LEU A 279 10.23 2.54 11.73
CA LEU A 279 9.61 2.12 10.47
C LEU A 279 9.41 0.60 10.50
N THR A 280 8.23 0.12 10.15
CA THR A 280 7.88 -1.30 10.18
C THR A 280 7.46 -1.87 8.83
N GLU A 281 7.04 -1.00 7.88
CA GLU A 281 6.59 -1.39 6.54
C GLU A 281 6.62 -0.17 5.60
N ILE A 282 6.85 -0.41 4.30
CA ILE A 282 6.75 0.58 3.23
C ILE A 282 5.70 0.06 2.24
N ASN A 283 4.47 0.59 2.33
CA ASN A 283 3.36 0.15 1.49
C ASN A 283 3.39 0.89 0.16
N VAL A 284 3.48 0.16 -0.95
CA VAL A 284 3.63 0.72 -2.30
C VAL A 284 2.53 0.30 -3.27
N THR A 285 1.74 -0.74 -2.96
CA THR A 285 0.69 -1.27 -3.83
C THR A 285 -0.54 -0.37 -3.84
N SER A 286 -1.32 -0.39 -2.78
CA SER A 286 -2.54 0.43 -2.64
C SER A 286 -2.65 1.10 -1.26
N PRO A 287 -1.71 1.98 -0.86
CA PRO A 287 -1.79 2.67 0.43
C PRO A 287 -3.15 3.36 0.61
N THR A 288 -3.71 3.24 1.81
CA THR A 288 -5.04 3.74 2.20
C THR A 288 -4.93 4.88 3.21
N CYS A 289 -6.08 5.31 3.77
CA CYS A 289 -6.26 6.32 4.82
C CYS A 289 -6.50 7.75 4.32
N PHE A 290 -6.84 7.96 3.05
CA PHE A 290 -7.15 9.31 2.54
C PHE A 290 -8.43 9.88 3.17
N GLN A 291 -9.48 9.06 3.21
CA GLN A 291 -10.79 9.48 3.74
C GLN A 291 -10.71 9.74 5.24
N GLU A 292 -10.11 8.83 6.00
CA GLU A 292 -10.01 8.97 7.46
C GLU A 292 -9.22 10.22 7.88
N ILE A 293 -8.18 10.59 7.13
CA ILE A 293 -7.42 11.82 7.37
C ILE A 293 -8.29 13.04 7.00
N PHE A 294 -8.94 13.01 5.84
CA PHE A 294 -9.80 14.11 5.40
C PHE A 294 -10.94 14.36 6.39
N ASP A 295 -11.67 13.31 6.78
CA ASP A 295 -12.85 13.43 7.67
C ASP A 295 -12.49 14.01 9.04
N GLN A 296 -11.28 13.72 9.54
CA GLN A 296 -10.87 14.16 10.88
C GLN A 296 -10.10 15.47 10.89
N THR A 297 -9.47 15.87 9.77
CA THR A 297 -8.57 17.05 9.75
C THR A 297 -8.98 18.12 8.75
N GLY A 298 -9.84 17.80 7.78
CA GLY A 298 -10.15 18.64 6.64
C GLY A 298 -9.03 18.71 5.58
N PHE A 299 -7.91 18.02 5.78
CA PHE A 299 -6.82 18.02 4.80
C PHE A 299 -7.13 17.10 3.63
N ASP A 300 -7.22 17.65 2.43
CA ASP A 300 -7.54 16.89 1.21
C ASP A 300 -6.31 16.17 0.63
N VAL A 301 -6.12 14.93 1.09
CA VAL A 301 -5.03 14.05 0.64
C VAL A 301 -5.22 13.67 -0.84
N ALA A 302 -6.46 13.52 -1.31
CA ALA A 302 -6.74 13.18 -2.69
C ALA A 302 -6.41 14.33 -3.64
N ALA A 303 -6.65 15.58 -3.22
CA ALA A 303 -6.22 16.76 -3.96
C ALA A 303 -4.69 16.82 -4.07
N MET A 304 -3.95 16.58 -2.97
CA MET A 304 -2.48 16.50 -2.99
C MET A 304 -1.96 15.40 -3.93
N PHE A 305 -2.63 14.24 -3.97
CA PHE A 305 -2.28 13.17 -4.91
C PHE A 305 -2.50 13.61 -6.36
N MET A 306 -3.62 14.25 -6.66
CA MET A 306 -3.90 14.73 -8.02
C MET A 306 -2.92 15.82 -8.45
N ASP A 307 -2.52 16.74 -7.56
CA ASP A 307 -1.49 17.75 -7.84
C ASP A 307 -0.16 17.08 -8.24
N ALA A 308 0.25 16.06 -7.48
CA ALA A 308 1.48 15.32 -7.75
C ALA A 308 1.41 14.52 -9.07
N LEU A 309 0.27 13.88 -9.33
CA LEU A 309 0.03 13.16 -10.58
C LEU A 309 0.08 14.11 -11.78
N GLU A 310 -0.65 15.21 -11.73
CA GLU A 310 -0.68 16.22 -12.80
C GLU A 310 0.71 16.85 -13.04
N LEU A 311 1.47 17.07 -11.96
CA LEU A 311 2.83 17.58 -12.07
C LEU A 311 3.77 16.58 -12.77
N SER A 312 3.62 15.28 -12.45
CA SER A 312 4.46 14.21 -13.06
C SER A 312 4.14 13.97 -14.54
N LEU A 313 3.02 14.49 -15.03
CA LEU A 313 2.60 14.36 -16.42
C LEU A 313 3.03 15.56 -17.30
N LYS A 314 3.50 16.63 -16.68
CA LYS A 314 4.04 17.77 -17.43
C LYS A 314 5.32 17.36 -18.17
N PRO A 315 5.52 17.86 -19.41
CA PRO A 315 6.69 17.57 -20.20
C PRO A 315 7.99 18.07 -19.56
#